data_2523bfcbf7196d436e7343b307a87b7f
#
_entry.id   2523bfcbf7196d436e7343b307a87b7f
#
_cell.length_a   1.000
_cell.length_b   1.000
_cell.length_c   1.000
_cell.angle_alpha   90.00
_cell.angle_beta   90.00
_cell.angle_gamma   90.00
#
_symmetry.space_group_name_H-M   'P 1'
#
loop_
_entity.id
_entity.type
_entity.pdbx_description
1 polymer ?
#
loop_
_entity_poly.entity_id
_entity_poly.type
_entity_poly.pdbx_seq_one_letter_code
_entity_poly.pdbx_strand_id
1 'polypeptide(L)'
;MVSFVDGPVRVSVPATSANLGPGFDSLGLALSLRDELEAEVTGSGLQIEVDGAGADDVPRDESHLVVRAMRAAFEAMDASPPGLRLACTNLIPHARGLGSSSAAIVAGLCLARGLVADGVRLLDDVAVFRLAAELEGHPDNVAPAFFGGFQISGRDDGAFWAARSAVDPRVGAVVFVPPTPVSTELARGLLPDKVSHAEAAANAGRTALLVTALSCQP
;
A
#
# COMPACT_ATOMS: atom_id res chain seq x y z
N MET A 1 -0.26 3.51 30.00
CA MET A 1 -1.43 3.57 29.09
C MET A 1 -1.03 4.41 27.89
N VAL A 2 -1.29 3.94 26.70
CA VAL A 2 -1.09 4.69 25.47
C VAL A 2 -2.12 5.82 25.40
N SER A 3 -1.70 7.04 25.05
CA SER A 3 -2.58 8.20 24.89
C SER A 3 -2.83 8.47 23.42
N PHE A 4 -3.99 9.02 23.10
CA PHE A 4 -4.38 9.41 21.76
C PHE A 4 -4.24 10.93 21.58
N VAL A 5 -4.02 11.36 20.33
CA VAL A 5 -4.02 12.78 19.98
C VAL A 5 -5.46 13.32 19.95
N ASP A 6 -5.63 14.60 20.23
CA ASP A 6 -6.91 15.28 20.09
C ASP A 6 -7.14 15.69 18.64
N GLY A 7 -8.36 15.42 18.13
CA GLY A 7 -8.80 15.79 16.79
C GLY A 7 -8.35 14.82 15.68
N PRO A 8 -8.68 15.13 14.43
CA PRO A 8 -8.50 14.24 13.30
C PRO A 8 -7.05 14.20 12.80
N VAL A 9 -6.65 13.01 12.35
CA VAL A 9 -5.41 12.76 11.59
C VAL A 9 -5.77 12.54 10.14
N ARG A 10 -4.99 13.12 9.23
CA ARG A 10 -5.17 12.99 7.77
C ARG A 10 -3.99 12.31 7.12
N VAL A 11 -4.27 11.46 6.16
CA VAL A 11 -3.28 10.73 5.36
C VAL A 11 -3.68 10.80 3.90
N SER A 12 -2.69 11.09 3.04
CA SER A 12 -2.82 11.02 1.60
C SER A 12 -1.93 9.90 1.07
N VAL A 13 -2.50 8.92 0.36
CA VAL A 13 -1.77 7.73 -0.12
C VAL A 13 -1.87 7.61 -1.63
N PRO A 14 -0.76 7.43 -2.35
CA PRO A 14 -0.77 7.34 -3.81
C PRO A 14 -1.32 6.00 -4.31
N ALA A 15 -1.91 6.03 -5.49
CA ALA A 15 -2.03 4.86 -6.35
C ALA A 15 -0.63 4.35 -6.72
N THR A 16 -0.56 3.07 -7.06
CA THR A 16 0.71 2.43 -7.41
C THR A 16 0.58 1.55 -8.64
N SER A 17 1.67 1.46 -9.41
CA SER A 17 1.82 0.47 -10.46
C SER A 17 2.92 -0.50 -10.07
N ALA A 18 2.57 -1.78 -9.95
CA ALA A 18 3.49 -2.83 -9.53
C ALA A 18 3.96 -3.70 -10.70
N ASN A 19 4.94 -4.54 -10.43
CA ASN A 19 5.57 -5.48 -11.37
C ASN A 19 6.35 -4.80 -12.51
N LEU A 20 5.84 -3.77 -13.13
CA LEU A 20 6.46 -3.01 -14.23
C LEU A 20 7.05 -3.90 -15.34
N GLY A 21 6.33 -4.96 -15.71
CA GLY A 21 6.77 -5.96 -16.67
C GLY A 21 7.64 -7.05 -16.02
N PRO A 22 8.98 -6.99 -16.07
CA PRO A 22 9.84 -8.10 -15.61
C PRO A 22 10.06 -8.13 -14.09
N GLY A 23 9.61 -7.12 -13.34
CA GLY A 23 9.86 -7.00 -11.89
C GLY A 23 8.74 -7.60 -11.03
N PHE A 24 8.23 -8.78 -11.38
CA PHE A 24 7.15 -9.44 -10.64
C PHE A 24 7.44 -9.52 -9.13
N ASP A 25 6.47 -9.08 -8.30
CA ASP A 25 6.56 -8.98 -6.83
C ASP A 25 7.75 -8.17 -6.29
N SER A 26 8.43 -7.41 -7.16
CA SER A 26 9.67 -6.71 -6.78
C SER A 26 9.69 -5.23 -7.12
N LEU A 27 9.10 -4.82 -8.24
CA LEU A 27 9.16 -3.42 -8.67
C LEU A 27 7.81 -2.73 -8.49
N GLY A 28 7.86 -1.52 -7.93
CA GLY A 28 6.67 -0.71 -7.73
C GLY A 28 6.93 0.78 -7.89
N LEU A 29 5.97 1.48 -8.48
CA LEU A 29 6.03 2.92 -8.75
C LEU A 29 4.81 3.62 -8.14
N ALA A 30 5.03 4.65 -7.35
CA ALA A 30 3.97 5.54 -6.88
C ALA A 30 3.52 6.49 -8.00
N LEU A 31 2.22 6.69 -8.09
CA LEU A 31 1.57 7.56 -9.08
C LEU A 31 1.08 8.86 -8.42
N SER A 32 0.65 9.84 -9.23
CA SER A 32 0.14 11.11 -8.73
C SER A 32 -1.32 11.06 -8.26
N LEU A 33 -2.10 10.07 -8.71
CA LEU A 33 -3.47 9.84 -8.22
C LEU A 33 -3.42 9.40 -6.76
N ARG A 34 -4.27 9.96 -5.89
CA ARG A 34 -4.19 9.69 -4.45
C ARG A 34 -5.57 9.56 -3.83
N ASP A 35 -5.67 8.71 -2.83
CA ASP A 35 -6.78 8.71 -1.90
C ASP A 35 -6.45 9.59 -0.70
N GLU A 36 -7.47 10.28 -0.16
CA GLU A 36 -7.39 11.11 1.02
C GLU A 36 -8.26 10.50 2.12
N LEU A 37 -7.65 10.27 3.28
CA LEU A 37 -8.36 9.66 4.40
C LEU A 37 -8.16 10.48 5.67
N GLU A 38 -9.20 10.53 6.49
CA GLU A 38 -9.19 11.17 7.80
C GLU A 38 -9.73 10.20 8.85
N ALA A 39 -9.11 10.15 10.02
CA ALA A 39 -9.65 9.41 11.15
C ALA A 39 -9.49 10.17 12.45
N GLU A 40 -10.40 9.91 13.40
CA GLU A 40 -10.44 10.52 14.72
C GLU A 40 -10.85 9.49 15.77
N VAL A 41 -10.27 9.59 16.96
CA VAL A 41 -10.71 8.78 18.11
C VAL A 41 -11.97 9.40 18.68
N THR A 42 -13.02 8.60 18.86
CA THR A 42 -14.31 9.00 19.43
C THR A 42 -14.56 8.32 20.77
N GLY A 43 -15.56 8.77 21.51
CA GLY A 43 -15.91 8.22 22.83
C GLY A 43 -16.43 6.78 22.76
N SER A 44 -16.99 6.35 21.63
CA SER A 44 -17.50 4.97 21.44
C SER A 44 -17.88 4.71 19.99
N GLY A 45 -17.95 3.41 19.61
CA GLY A 45 -18.49 2.95 18.34
C GLY A 45 -17.54 3.12 17.16
N LEU A 46 -18.05 2.77 15.97
CA LEU A 46 -17.35 2.90 14.68
C LEU A 46 -18.27 3.62 13.70
N GLN A 47 -17.77 4.69 13.10
CA GLN A 47 -18.46 5.44 12.05
C GLN A 47 -17.57 5.49 10.82
N ILE A 48 -18.11 5.13 9.64
CA ILE A 48 -17.36 5.09 8.40
C ILE A 48 -18.13 5.83 7.31
N GLU A 49 -17.50 6.83 6.74
CA GLU A 49 -17.97 7.58 5.59
C GLU A 49 -17.01 7.31 4.42
N VAL A 50 -17.55 6.99 3.24
CA VAL A 50 -16.76 6.80 2.03
C VAL A 50 -17.41 7.52 0.88
N ASP A 51 -16.62 8.30 0.18
CA ASP A 51 -16.98 9.00 -1.04
C ASP A 51 -16.05 8.57 -2.19
N GLY A 52 -16.56 8.62 -3.43
CA GLY A 52 -15.80 8.25 -4.63
C GLY A 52 -15.78 6.75 -4.94
N ALA A 53 -14.64 6.22 -5.34
CA ALA A 53 -14.53 4.83 -5.80
C ALA A 53 -14.90 3.83 -4.69
N GLY A 54 -15.79 2.89 -5.02
CA GLY A 54 -16.26 1.84 -4.09
C GLY A 54 -17.22 2.32 -3.00
N ALA A 55 -17.73 3.57 -3.06
CA ALA A 55 -18.63 4.11 -2.06
C ALA A 55 -19.88 3.24 -1.81
N ASP A 56 -20.40 2.57 -2.83
CA ASP A 56 -21.56 1.71 -2.72
C ASP A 56 -21.22 0.25 -2.37
N ASP A 57 -19.97 -0.16 -2.52
CA ASP A 57 -19.56 -1.56 -2.48
C ASP A 57 -18.77 -1.95 -1.21
N VAL A 58 -18.01 -1.01 -0.61
CA VAL A 58 -17.17 -1.34 0.54
C VAL A 58 -17.99 -1.41 1.83
N PRO A 59 -17.66 -2.35 2.75
CA PRO A 59 -18.38 -2.49 4.01
C PRO A 59 -18.22 -1.24 4.90
N ARG A 60 -19.18 -1.02 5.81
CA ARG A 60 -19.19 0.10 6.78
C ARG A 60 -19.08 -0.42 8.22
N ASP A 61 -18.32 -1.49 8.43
CA ASP A 61 -18.13 -2.16 9.71
C ASP A 61 -16.65 -2.54 9.94
N GLU A 62 -16.37 -3.34 10.92
CA GLU A 62 -15.02 -3.82 11.25
C GLU A 62 -14.33 -4.62 10.13
N SER A 63 -15.06 -5.06 9.11
CA SER A 63 -14.50 -5.75 7.94
C SER A 63 -13.92 -4.78 6.89
N HIS A 64 -14.17 -3.46 7.03
CA HIS A 64 -13.61 -2.44 6.15
C HIS A 64 -12.07 -2.49 6.18
N LEU A 65 -11.42 -2.56 5.00
CA LEU A 65 -9.99 -2.85 4.90
C LEU A 65 -9.10 -1.83 5.65
N VAL A 66 -9.44 -0.53 5.56
CA VAL A 66 -8.75 0.52 6.32
C VAL A 66 -8.89 0.30 7.82
N VAL A 67 -10.09 -0.06 8.31
CA VAL A 67 -10.33 -0.33 9.73
C VAL A 67 -9.54 -1.55 10.19
N ARG A 68 -9.53 -2.63 9.42
CA ARG A 68 -8.71 -3.82 9.72
C ARG A 68 -7.22 -3.47 9.85
N ALA A 69 -6.70 -2.65 8.93
CA ALA A 69 -5.32 -2.17 9.00
C ALA A 69 -5.10 -1.28 10.23
N MET A 70 -6.03 -0.37 10.55
CA MET A 70 -5.96 0.43 11.78
C MET A 70 -5.92 -0.46 13.03
N ARG A 71 -6.77 -1.49 13.10
CA ARG A 71 -6.79 -2.44 14.23
C ARG A 71 -5.46 -3.17 14.38
N ALA A 72 -4.86 -3.64 13.28
CA ALA A 72 -3.54 -4.28 13.31
C ALA A 72 -2.44 -3.33 13.83
N ALA A 73 -2.45 -2.07 13.42
CA ALA A 73 -1.50 -1.08 13.93
C ALA A 73 -1.73 -0.74 15.41
N PHE A 74 -2.98 -0.59 15.84
CA PHE A 74 -3.29 -0.38 17.26
C PHE A 74 -2.84 -1.57 18.10
N GLU A 75 -3.09 -2.79 17.66
CA GLU A 75 -2.60 -4.01 18.35
C GLU A 75 -1.07 -4.02 18.46
N ALA A 76 -0.35 -3.70 17.37
CA ALA A 76 1.11 -3.62 17.38
C ALA A 76 1.66 -2.55 18.35
N MET A 77 0.87 -1.50 18.66
CA MET A 77 1.22 -0.44 19.60
C MET A 77 0.63 -0.63 21.01
N ASP A 78 -0.04 -1.74 21.29
CA ASP A 78 -0.78 -2.00 22.54
C ASP A 78 -1.79 -0.86 22.86
N ALA A 79 -2.48 -0.37 21.83
CA ALA A 79 -3.43 0.71 21.89
C ALA A 79 -4.86 0.23 21.61
N SER A 80 -5.85 0.79 22.33
CA SER A 80 -7.25 0.40 22.18
C SER A 80 -8.13 1.67 22.25
N PRO A 81 -8.42 2.32 21.11
CA PRO A 81 -9.30 3.48 21.11
C PRO A 81 -10.73 3.07 21.46
N PRO A 82 -11.45 3.89 22.26
CA PRO A 82 -12.82 3.58 22.67
C PRO A 82 -13.83 3.63 21.52
N GLY A 83 -13.53 4.40 20.48
CA GLY A 83 -14.31 4.50 19.25
C GLY A 83 -13.50 5.15 18.15
N LEU A 84 -13.97 5.04 16.92
CA LEU A 84 -13.32 5.59 15.72
C LEU A 84 -14.35 6.22 14.77
N ARG A 85 -13.99 7.36 14.21
CA ARG A 85 -14.60 7.91 13.00
C ARG A 85 -13.56 7.84 11.87
N LEU A 86 -13.96 7.34 10.72
CA LEU A 86 -13.16 7.23 9.50
C LEU A 86 -13.92 7.89 8.35
N ALA A 87 -13.27 8.78 7.62
CA ALA A 87 -13.76 9.35 6.38
C ALA A 87 -12.74 9.07 5.25
N CYS A 88 -13.22 8.54 4.13
CA CYS A 88 -12.40 8.19 2.96
C CYS A 88 -12.93 8.96 1.73
N THR A 89 -12.03 9.62 1.01
CA THR A 89 -12.28 10.16 -0.33
C THR A 89 -11.42 9.38 -1.30
N ASN A 90 -12.02 8.41 -1.97
CA ASN A 90 -11.34 7.45 -2.82
C ASN A 90 -11.36 7.90 -4.28
N LEU A 91 -10.19 8.21 -4.84
CA LEU A 91 -10.00 8.49 -6.26
C LEU A 91 -9.37 7.31 -7.01
N ILE A 92 -8.75 6.37 -6.30
CA ILE A 92 -8.09 5.20 -6.88
C ILE A 92 -9.15 4.16 -7.27
N PRO A 93 -9.32 3.82 -8.56
CA PRO A 93 -10.30 2.84 -8.99
C PRO A 93 -10.00 1.44 -8.43
N HIS A 94 -11.00 0.78 -7.85
CA HIS A 94 -10.85 -0.55 -7.27
C HIS A 94 -10.67 -1.62 -8.35
N ALA A 95 -9.84 -2.64 -8.07
CA ALA A 95 -9.60 -3.79 -8.94
C ALA A 95 -9.17 -3.42 -10.38
N ARG A 96 -8.36 -2.38 -10.55
CA ARG A 96 -7.84 -1.89 -11.85
C ARG A 96 -6.32 -1.94 -11.94
N GLY A 97 -5.65 -2.68 -11.05
CA GLY A 97 -4.18 -2.77 -11.04
C GLY A 97 -3.48 -1.49 -10.55
N LEU A 98 -4.19 -0.63 -9.79
CA LEU A 98 -3.67 0.64 -9.28
C LEU A 98 -3.37 0.61 -7.78
N GLY A 99 -3.29 -0.57 -7.17
CA GLY A 99 -2.88 -0.74 -5.78
C GLY A 99 -3.85 -0.19 -4.74
N SER A 100 -5.18 -0.16 -5.02
CA SER A 100 -6.17 0.40 -4.09
C SER A 100 -6.22 -0.35 -2.75
N SER A 101 -5.98 -1.68 -2.71
CA SER A 101 -5.90 -2.43 -1.45
C SER A 101 -4.68 -2.04 -0.64
N SER A 102 -3.51 -1.98 -1.26
CA SER A 102 -2.28 -1.53 -0.61
C SER A 102 -2.37 -0.09 -0.11
N ALA A 103 -3.02 0.80 -0.89
CA ALA A 103 -3.30 2.18 -0.47
C ALA A 103 -4.19 2.21 0.79
N ALA A 104 -5.26 1.41 0.83
CA ALA A 104 -6.15 1.31 1.99
C ALA A 104 -5.43 0.77 3.24
N ILE A 105 -4.59 -0.27 3.08
CA ILE A 105 -3.81 -0.84 4.17
C ILE A 105 -2.80 0.18 4.70
N VAL A 106 -2.01 0.79 3.82
CA VAL A 106 -1.01 1.80 4.21
C VAL A 106 -1.69 3.00 4.88
N ALA A 107 -2.81 3.49 4.33
CA ALA A 107 -3.57 4.56 4.95
C ALA A 107 -4.03 4.21 6.36
N GLY A 108 -4.61 3.02 6.56
CA GLY A 108 -5.08 2.55 7.86
C GLY A 108 -3.97 2.48 8.90
N LEU A 109 -2.82 1.89 8.55
CA LEU A 109 -1.66 1.82 9.45
C LEU A 109 -1.14 3.21 9.81
N CYS A 110 -1.01 4.11 8.82
CA CYS A 110 -0.54 5.48 9.04
C CYS A 110 -1.52 6.31 9.89
N LEU A 111 -2.84 6.18 9.66
CA LEU A 111 -3.86 6.83 10.47
C LEU A 111 -3.79 6.37 11.92
N ALA A 112 -3.77 5.06 12.16
CA ALA A 112 -3.69 4.52 13.53
C ALA A 112 -2.41 4.96 14.24
N ARG A 113 -1.26 4.91 13.54
CA ARG A 113 0.01 5.42 14.06
C ARG A 113 -0.06 6.91 14.41
N GLY A 114 -0.67 7.71 13.53
CA GLY A 114 -0.83 9.15 13.77
C GLY A 114 -1.77 9.50 14.92
N LEU A 115 -2.78 8.67 15.18
CA LEU A 115 -3.73 8.85 16.28
C LEU A 115 -3.14 8.52 17.66
N VAL A 116 -2.04 7.79 17.74
CA VAL A 116 -1.33 7.50 18.98
C VAL A 116 -0.24 8.54 19.21
N ALA A 117 -0.21 9.19 20.37
CA ALA A 117 0.69 10.31 20.69
C ALA A 117 2.18 9.97 20.45
N ASP A 118 2.61 8.75 20.80
CA ASP A 118 3.98 8.26 20.59
C ASP A 118 4.07 7.26 19.41
N GLY A 119 3.09 7.26 18.50
CA GLY A 119 2.90 6.22 17.49
C GLY A 119 4.12 5.97 16.61
N VAL A 120 4.82 7.02 16.17
CA VAL A 120 6.05 6.88 15.35
C VAL A 120 7.17 6.16 16.10
N ARG A 121 7.26 6.32 17.42
CA ARG A 121 8.24 5.64 18.25
C ARG A 121 7.85 4.18 18.52
N LEU A 122 6.56 3.90 18.66
CA LEU A 122 6.03 2.56 18.94
C LEU A 122 5.98 1.68 17.70
N LEU A 123 5.72 2.28 16.53
CA LEU A 123 5.61 1.61 15.25
C LEU A 123 6.38 2.43 14.20
N ASP A 124 7.66 2.16 14.05
CA ASP A 124 8.54 2.87 13.11
C ASP A 124 8.20 2.58 11.64
N ASP A 125 8.85 3.27 10.69
CA ASP A 125 8.55 3.13 9.27
C ASP A 125 8.83 1.71 8.74
N VAL A 126 9.85 1.03 9.27
CA VAL A 126 10.17 -0.35 8.87
C VAL A 126 9.08 -1.31 9.37
N ALA A 127 8.60 -1.12 10.59
CA ALA A 127 7.53 -1.91 11.18
C ALA A 127 6.19 -1.68 10.45
N VAL A 128 5.85 -0.43 10.12
CA VAL A 128 4.66 -0.12 9.30
C VAL A 128 4.74 -0.80 7.93
N PHE A 129 5.86 -0.67 7.23
CA PHE A 129 6.04 -1.28 5.91
C PHE A 129 5.91 -2.81 5.97
N ARG A 130 6.56 -3.46 6.94
CA ARG A 130 6.49 -4.92 7.11
C ARG A 130 5.08 -5.37 7.42
N LEU A 131 4.41 -4.73 8.36
CA LEU A 131 3.03 -5.04 8.72
C LEU A 131 2.08 -4.85 7.52
N ALA A 132 2.27 -3.78 6.73
CA ALA A 132 1.50 -3.56 5.52
C ALA A 132 1.73 -4.66 4.48
N ALA A 133 2.99 -5.06 4.26
CA ALA A 133 3.34 -6.11 3.32
C ALA A 133 2.87 -7.51 3.76
N GLU A 134 2.80 -7.77 5.06
CA GLU A 134 2.21 -8.99 5.62
C GLU A 134 0.70 -9.03 5.41
N LEU A 135 0.00 -7.92 5.63
CA LEU A 135 -1.45 -7.81 5.42
C LEU A 135 -1.85 -7.94 3.94
N GLU A 136 -1.05 -7.42 3.03
CA GLU A 136 -1.28 -7.48 1.58
C GLU A 136 -0.81 -8.81 0.97
N GLY A 137 0.23 -9.41 1.54
CA GLY A 137 0.86 -10.64 1.04
C GLY A 137 2.00 -10.43 0.05
N HIS A 138 2.21 -9.20 -0.43
CA HIS A 138 3.30 -8.85 -1.35
C HIS A 138 3.71 -7.36 -1.19
N PRO A 139 5.02 -7.03 -1.41
CA PRO A 139 5.53 -5.71 -1.06
C PRO A 139 5.48 -4.68 -2.20
N ASP A 140 5.29 -5.09 -3.45
CA ASP A 140 5.52 -4.30 -4.66
C ASP A 140 4.55 -3.10 -4.86
N ASN A 141 3.30 -3.20 -4.35
CA ASN A 141 2.38 -2.08 -4.25
C ASN A 141 2.53 -1.33 -2.92
N VAL A 142 2.80 -2.04 -1.83
CA VAL A 142 2.93 -1.46 -0.48
C VAL A 142 4.12 -0.51 -0.39
N ALA A 143 5.28 -0.93 -0.90
CA ALA A 143 6.50 -0.12 -0.84
C ALA A 143 6.32 1.27 -1.48
N PRO A 144 5.84 1.41 -2.73
CA PRO A 144 5.61 2.72 -3.30
C PRO A 144 4.41 3.46 -2.69
N ALA A 145 3.39 2.77 -2.17
CA ALA A 145 2.30 3.42 -1.45
C ALA A 145 2.79 4.12 -0.17
N PHE A 146 3.72 3.51 0.54
CA PHE A 146 4.25 4.01 1.80
C PHE A 146 5.45 4.96 1.62
N PHE A 147 6.48 4.55 0.88
CA PHE A 147 7.72 5.32 0.71
C PHE A 147 7.69 6.31 -0.46
N GLY A 148 6.72 6.18 -1.37
CA GLY A 148 6.65 6.96 -2.59
C GLY A 148 7.72 6.59 -3.62
N GLY A 149 7.66 7.21 -4.80
CA GLY A 149 8.66 7.06 -5.86
C GLY A 149 8.74 5.65 -6.46
N PHE A 150 9.91 5.30 -6.97
CA PHE A 150 10.21 3.97 -7.51
C PHE A 150 10.88 3.12 -6.44
N GLN A 151 10.31 1.97 -6.16
CA GLN A 151 10.76 1.05 -5.13
C GLN A 151 11.16 -0.30 -5.73
N ILE A 152 12.23 -0.84 -5.22
CA ILE A 152 12.62 -2.25 -5.39
C ILE A 152 12.34 -2.91 -4.04
N SER A 153 11.57 -3.98 -4.03
CA SER A 153 11.19 -4.66 -2.80
C SER A 153 11.26 -6.17 -2.95
N GLY A 154 11.27 -6.86 -1.85
CA GLY A 154 11.35 -8.31 -1.83
C GLY A 154 11.17 -8.87 -0.42
N ARG A 155 11.38 -10.18 -0.30
CA ARG A 155 11.36 -10.91 0.95
C ARG A 155 12.61 -11.75 1.10
N ASP A 156 13.28 -11.65 2.24
CA ASP A 156 14.48 -12.42 2.56
C ASP A 156 14.39 -12.90 4.01
N ASP A 157 14.71 -14.15 4.27
CA ASP A 157 14.59 -14.80 5.59
C ASP A 157 13.25 -14.56 6.29
N GLY A 158 12.17 -14.53 5.51
CA GLY A 158 10.82 -14.28 6.02
C GLY A 158 10.46 -12.81 6.24
N ALA A 159 11.40 -11.86 6.16
CA ALA A 159 11.18 -10.45 6.35
C ALA A 159 11.07 -9.70 5.01
N PHE A 160 10.07 -8.80 4.89
CA PHE A 160 9.97 -7.89 3.75
C PHE A 160 10.98 -6.75 3.87
N TRP A 161 11.53 -6.34 2.74
CA TRP A 161 12.42 -5.19 2.60
C TRP A 161 12.04 -4.35 1.39
N ALA A 162 12.41 -3.07 1.40
CA ALA A 162 12.28 -2.16 0.29
C ALA A 162 13.50 -1.26 0.18
N ALA A 163 13.86 -0.91 -1.05
CA ALA A 163 14.94 0.01 -1.38
C ALA A 163 14.46 1.00 -2.44
N ARG A 164 14.64 2.29 -2.17
CA ARG A 164 14.28 3.34 -3.12
C ARG A 164 15.31 3.42 -4.24
N SER A 165 14.84 3.45 -5.48
CA SER A 165 15.66 3.75 -6.66
C SER A 165 15.26 5.10 -7.27
N ALA A 166 16.23 5.76 -7.89
CA ALA A 166 15.95 6.99 -8.62
C ALA A 166 15.23 6.70 -9.94
N VAL A 167 14.42 7.65 -10.39
CA VAL A 167 13.88 7.68 -11.76
C VAL A 167 14.35 8.97 -12.39
N ASP A 168 14.85 8.89 -13.63
CA ASP A 168 15.24 10.07 -14.40
C ASP A 168 14.02 11.01 -14.54
N PRO A 169 14.14 12.30 -14.24
CA PRO A 169 13.01 13.25 -14.27
C PRO A 169 12.40 13.43 -15.67
N ARG A 170 13.06 12.94 -16.73
CA ARG A 170 12.52 12.91 -18.10
C ARG A 170 11.55 11.75 -18.34
N VAL A 171 11.50 10.75 -17.43
CA VAL A 171 10.60 9.61 -17.53
C VAL A 171 9.25 9.98 -16.95
N GLY A 172 8.21 9.89 -17.78
CA GLY A 172 6.81 10.05 -17.36
C GLY A 172 6.04 8.74 -17.45
N ALA A 173 5.14 8.50 -16.52
CA ALA A 173 4.24 7.36 -16.55
C ALA A 173 2.89 7.75 -17.16
N VAL A 174 2.38 6.93 -18.08
CA VAL A 174 1.02 7.01 -18.61
C VAL A 174 0.29 5.73 -18.26
N VAL A 175 -0.86 5.86 -17.61
CA VAL A 175 -1.66 4.73 -17.14
C VAL A 175 -2.93 4.61 -17.97
N PHE A 176 -3.17 3.42 -18.50
CA PHE A 176 -4.43 3.06 -19.16
C PHE A 176 -5.25 2.20 -18.20
N VAL A 177 -6.37 2.73 -17.74
CA VAL A 177 -7.26 2.04 -16.81
C VAL A 177 -8.31 1.25 -17.60
N PRO A 178 -8.29 -0.09 -17.58
CA PRO A 178 -9.27 -0.88 -18.32
C PRO A 178 -10.66 -0.74 -17.69
N PRO A 179 -11.75 -0.82 -18.49
CA PRO A 179 -13.11 -0.74 -17.97
C PRO A 179 -13.51 -1.97 -17.13
N THR A 180 -12.90 -3.13 -17.42
CA THR A 180 -13.20 -4.40 -16.75
C THR A 180 -12.27 -4.62 -15.57
N PRO A 181 -12.79 -4.96 -14.37
CA PRO A 181 -11.97 -5.29 -13.22
C PRO A 181 -11.26 -6.63 -13.40
N VAL A 182 -10.05 -6.72 -12.85
CA VAL A 182 -9.30 -7.99 -12.74
C VAL A 182 -8.81 -8.12 -11.29
N SER A 183 -9.17 -9.21 -10.62
CA SER A 183 -8.65 -9.46 -9.28
C SER A 183 -7.19 -9.94 -9.36
N THR A 184 -6.38 -9.51 -8.42
CA THR A 184 -4.98 -9.95 -8.28
C THR A 184 -4.90 -11.46 -8.03
N GLU A 185 -5.81 -12.00 -7.24
CA GLU A 185 -5.90 -13.44 -6.95
C GLU A 185 -6.13 -14.26 -8.22
N LEU A 186 -7.07 -13.85 -9.06
CA LEU A 186 -7.33 -14.52 -10.35
C LEU A 186 -6.09 -14.46 -11.25
N ALA A 187 -5.45 -13.31 -11.36
CA ALA A 187 -4.25 -13.13 -12.17
C ALA A 187 -3.09 -14.00 -11.68
N ARG A 188 -2.89 -14.09 -10.36
CA ARG A 188 -1.87 -14.97 -9.76
C ARG A 188 -2.14 -16.45 -9.99
N GLY A 189 -3.39 -16.89 -9.96
CA GLY A 189 -3.80 -18.28 -10.24
C GLY A 189 -3.50 -18.76 -11.66
N LEU A 190 -3.15 -17.86 -12.58
CA LEU A 190 -2.75 -18.19 -13.95
C LEU A 190 -1.23 -18.43 -14.11
N LEU A 191 -0.44 -18.15 -13.07
CA LEU A 191 1.01 -18.30 -13.13
C LEU A 191 1.40 -19.77 -12.97
N PRO A 192 2.45 -20.24 -13.69
CA PRO A 192 2.96 -21.58 -13.50
C PRO A 192 3.74 -21.70 -12.18
N ASP A 193 3.65 -22.85 -11.51
CA ASP A 193 4.38 -23.14 -10.27
C ASP A 193 5.91 -23.15 -10.46
N LYS A 194 6.39 -23.38 -11.69
CA LYS A 194 7.81 -23.49 -12.02
C LYS A 194 8.12 -22.83 -13.36
N VAL A 195 9.28 -22.22 -13.44
CA VAL A 195 9.87 -21.69 -14.67
C VAL A 195 11.23 -22.33 -14.91
N SER A 196 11.68 -22.37 -16.17
CA SER A 196 13.02 -22.89 -16.50
C SER A 196 14.13 -21.94 -16.01
N HIS A 197 15.34 -22.46 -15.76
CA HIS A 197 16.52 -21.63 -15.46
C HIS A 197 16.79 -20.57 -16.53
N ALA A 198 16.57 -20.89 -17.80
CA ALA A 198 16.77 -19.96 -18.91
C ALA A 198 15.78 -18.79 -18.84
N GLU A 199 14.50 -19.06 -18.55
CA GLU A 199 13.46 -18.03 -18.38
C GLU A 199 13.72 -17.17 -17.14
N ALA A 200 14.09 -17.79 -16.01
CA ALA A 200 14.43 -17.08 -14.78
C ALA A 200 15.63 -16.15 -14.98
N ALA A 201 16.71 -16.63 -15.62
CA ALA A 201 17.90 -15.83 -15.93
C ALA A 201 17.58 -14.66 -16.90
N ALA A 202 16.79 -14.93 -17.93
CA ALA A 202 16.36 -13.91 -18.89
C ALA A 202 15.51 -12.82 -18.21
N ASN A 203 14.60 -13.22 -17.31
CA ASN A 203 13.77 -12.27 -16.56
C ASN A 203 14.60 -11.43 -15.58
N ALA A 204 15.53 -12.04 -14.84
CA ALA A 204 16.43 -11.33 -13.94
C ALA A 204 17.25 -10.26 -14.69
N GLY A 205 17.79 -10.61 -15.88
CA GLY A 205 18.50 -9.67 -16.74
C GLY A 205 17.64 -8.50 -17.22
N ARG A 206 16.38 -8.77 -17.61
CA ARG A 206 15.42 -7.73 -18.03
C ARG A 206 15.04 -6.80 -16.86
N THR A 207 14.87 -7.36 -15.66
CA THR A 207 14.59 -6.57 -14.45
C THR A 207 15.74 -5.61 -14.12
N ALA A 208 16.98 -6.12 -14.13
CA ALA A 208 18.16 -5.29 -13.92
C ALA A 208 18.30 -4.21 -15.01
N LEU A 209 18.05 -4.54 -16.26
CA LEU A 209 18.08 -3.58 -17.38
C LEU A 209 17.02 -2.49 -17.22
N LEU A 210 15.79 -2.84 -16.81
CA LEU A 210 14.72 -1.88 -16.59
C LEU A 210 15.09 -0.89 -15.46
N VAL A 211 15.57 -1.40 -14.32
CA VAL A 211 16.01 -0.55 -13.19
C VAL A 211 17.11 0.41 -13.66
N THR A 212 18.10 -0.08 -14.38
CA THR A 212 19.18 0.74 -14.94
C THR A 212 18.63 1.78 -15.92
N ALA A 213 17.76 1.39 -16.86
CA ALA A 213 17.19 2.30 -17.85
C ALA A 213 16.33 3.41 -17.24
N LEU A 214 15.60 3.13 -16.16
CA LEU A 214 14.80 4.13 -15.45
C LEU A 214 15.65 5.10 -14.63
N SER A 215 16.79 4.64 -14.10
CA SER A 215 17.66 5.42 -13.20
C SER A 215 18.86 6.05 -13.89
N CYS A 216 19.16 5.68 -15.15
CA CYS A 216 20.31 6.24 -15.87
C CYS A 216 20.17 7.73 -16.05
N GLN A 217 21.09 8.45 -15.41
CA GLN A 217 21.50 9.76 -15.88
C GLN A 217 22.42 9.55 -17.10
N PRO A 218 22.30 10.37 -18.14
CA PRO A 218 23.16 10.29 -19.31
C PRO A 218 24.61 10.57 -18.97
#